data_aca134ec5a4072cfa63bb065c022ed06
#
_entry.id   aca134ec5a4072cfa63bb065c022ed06
#
_cell.length_a   1.000
_cell.length_b   1.000
_cell.length_c   1.000
_cell.angle_alpha   90.00
_cell.angle_beta   90.00
_cell.angle_gamma   90.00
#
_symmetry.space_group_name_H-M   'P 1'
#
loop_
_entity.id
_entity.type
_entity.pdbx_description
1 polymer ?
#
loop_
_entity_poly.entity_id
_entity_poly.type
_entity_poly.pdbx_seq_one_letter_code
_entity_poly.pdbx_strand_id
1 'polypeptide(L)'
;MRTIFIYICVALMAFSFGAKAEDSVTGVDTTEIIKLNKQAYEIRNSNPDETVAGAQRALAMAQKAGYWNGVGEAYRVMGIGNYYLNKPEVAIDNYLNALAQFSKAGNLQSEAAVYNNIGNLYMDNDYDQSLYFLQKSLKIAQRLKDNELMAKLYNNIGNIYFRKKAYHQALTYYDKSNDMFAVLKDSVNLIKSLQNRGVIYYSLNQLDKARVLLLQANKQAKEKDLNEPVASIDLTLASLYIDQNKFDDAQEIVAEGLNYANIIKDEKLKHDFNYTNYELEFKRKNYERALFYLRDIYHQDSSSFKTSVSAQLGLLDVKHKQEARDRENQLIIQRQQYDRVKFWAVAVVAGLLLILVGLLISNVKRKAKTNEQLTNLNAEVSRQKDNLDRINHHLEEIIDERTKDLQIKNKKLSEYSSYLSHQIRGPIATLKGLMNLEKEGLVDQAECIKMMNKCVSEIDDKIIEMSDMLHDPVKTSL
;
A
#
# COMPACT_ATOMS: atom_id res chain seq x y z
N MET A 1 -9.24 51.63 -35.75
CA MET A 1 -9.87 50.36 -35.37
C MET A 1 -9.01 49.13 -35.65
N ARG A 2 -8.22 49.03 -36.72
CA ARG A 2 -7.32 47.87 -36.96
C ARG A 2 -6.14 47.74 -35.96
N THR A 3 -5.62 48.83 -35.45
CA THR A 3 -4.50 48.84 -34.48
C THR A 3 -4.91 48.38 -33.08
N ILE A 4 -6.12 48.70 -32.62
CA ILE A 4 -6.63 48.28 -31.31
C ILE A 4 -6.94 46.77 -31.28
N PHE A 5 -7.39 46.21 -32.42
CA PHE A 5 -7.66 44.76 -32.53
C PHE A 5 -6.38 43.92 -32.46
N ILE A 6 -5.27 44.42 -32.97
CA ILE A 6 -3.97 43.76 -32.93
C ILE A 6 -3.43 43.72 -31.50
N TYR A 7 -3.57 44.77 -30.72
CA TYR A 7 -3.14 44.80 -29.33
C TYR A 7 -3.96 43.89 -28.40
N ILE A 8 -5.26 43.74 -28.69
CA ILE A 8 -6.10 42.79 -27.93
C ILE A 8 -5.75 41.32 -28.28
N CYS A 9 -5.48 41.04 -29.55
CA CYS A 9 -5.03 39.70 -29.96
C CYS A 9 -3.64 39.34 -29.42
N VAL A 10 -2.71 40.29 -29.33
CA VAL A 10 -1.39 40.08 -28.74
C VAL A 10 -1.47 39.89 -27.23
N ALA A 11 -2.35 40.64 -26.54
CA ALA A 11 -2.60 40.45 -25.10
C ALA A 11 -3.29 39.10 -24.78
N LEU A 12 -4.17 38.62 -25.67
CA LEU A 12 -4.83 37.29 -25.53
C LEU A 12 -3.87 36.14 -25.87
N MET A 13 -2.90 36.30 -26.76
CA MET A 13 -1.87 35.30 -27.00
C MET A 13 -0.79 35.25 -25.89
N ALA A 14 -0.56 36.31 -25.15
CA ALA A 14 0.35 36.33 -24.00
C ALA A 14 -0.23 35.57 -22.79
N PHE A 15 -1.56 35.38 -22.72
CA PHE A 15 -2.21 34.60 -21.65
C PHE A 15 -2.38 33.10 -21.96
N SER A 16 -2.04 32.63 -23.15
CA SER A 16 -2.15 31.21 -23.52
C SER A 16 -0.82 30.43 -23.43
N PHE A 17 0.25 31.10 -23.11
CA PHE A 17 1.45 30.40 -22.62
C PHE A 17 1.23 30.11 -21.12
N GLY A 18 0.47 29.06 -20.83
CA GLY A 18 0.58 28.36 -19.57
C GLY A 18 2.04 27.96 -19.42
N ALA A 19 2.75 28.68 -18.58
CA ALA A 19 4.08 28.32 -18.18
C ALA A 19 4.03 26.87 -17.72
N LYS A 20 4.59 25.94 -18.50
CA LYS A 20 5.19 24.78 -17.92
C LYS A 20 6.14 25.36 -16.88
N ALA A 21 5.84 25.12 -15.61
CA ALA A 21 6.85 25.26 -14.57
C ALA A 21 7.88 24.17 -14.85
N GLU A 22 8.78 24.44 -15.78
CA GLU A 22 10.09 23.83 -15.70
C GLU A 22 10.66 24.29 -14.36
N ASP A 23 11.04 23.33 -13.50
CA ASP A 23 11.83 23.55 -12.31
C ASP A 23 13.21 24.12 -12.69
N SER A 24 13.24 25.27 -13.34
CA SER A 24 14.47 26.03 -13.57
C SER A 24 14.78 26.85 -12.32
N VAL A 25 15.10 26.12 -11.22
CA VAL A 25 15.87 26.73 -10.13
C VAL A 25 17.28 26.89 -10.66
N THR A 26 17.50 27.96 -11.41
CA THR A 26 18.82 28.32 -11.88
C THR A 26 19.72 28.58 -10.68
N GLY A 27 20.64 27.66 -10.38
CA GLY A 27 21.73 27.86 -9.43
C GLY A 27 21.70 27.06 -8.12
N VAL A 28 20.68 26.22 -7.86
CA VAL A 28 20.69 25.36 -6.66
C VAL A 28 21.13 23.95 -7.06
N ASP A 29 22.21 23.46 -6.43
CA ASP A 29 22.63 22.07 -6.57
C ASP A 29 21.65 21.16 -5.82
N THR A 30 20.81 20.46 -6.57
CA THR A 30 19.82 19.49 -6.05
C THR A 30 20.42 18.10 -5.80
N THR A 31 21.68 17.89 -6.15
CA THR A 31 22.35 16.58 -6.10
C THR A 31 22.37 16.02 -4.68
N GLU A 32 22.67 16.85 -3.68
CA GLU A 32 22.72 16.42 -2.29
C GLU A 32 21.32 16.05 -1.76
N ILE A 33 20.27 16.78 -2.17
CA ILE A 33 18.88 16.49 -1.79
C ILE A 33 18.46 15.13 -2.36
N ILE A 34 18.78 14.88 -3.62
CA ILE A 34 18.49 13.59 -4.29
C ILE A 34 19.24 12.45 -3.61
N LYS A 35 20.52 12.66 -3.29
CA LYS A 35 21.37 11.69 -2.60
C LYS A 35 20.84 11.35 -1.21
N LEU A 36 20.46 12.35 -0.40
CA LEU A 36 19.89 12.15 0.93
C LEU A 36 18.58 11.33 0.87
N ASN A 37 17.66 11.68 -0.03
CA ASN A 37 16.43 10.94 -0.20
C ASN A 37 16.70 9.48 -0.63
N LYS A 38 17.63 9.26 -1.53
CA LYS A 38 18.03 7.92 -1.98
C LYS A 38 18.64 7.11 -0.85
N GLN A 39 19.59 7.65 -0.12
CA GLN A 39 20.23 6.98 1.03
C GLN A 39 19.20 6.64 2.11
N ALA A 40 18.32 7.57 2.45
CA ALA A 40 17.23 7.34 3.39
C ALA A 40 16.30 6.21 2.91
N TYR A 41 15.97 6.18 1.62
CA TYR A 41 15.16 5.12 1.05
C TYR A 41 15.84 3.74 1.10
N GLU A 42 17.14 3.67 0.87
CA GLU A 42 17.90 2.42 0.85
C GLU A 42 17.88 1.69 2.19
N ILE A 43 17.90 2.42 3.30
CA ILE A 43 17.93 1.84 4.67
C ILE A 43 16.54 1.60 5.28
N ARG A 44 15.47 1.81 4.55
CA ARG A 44 14.08 1.80 5.04
C ARG A 44 13.66 0.51 5.80
N ASN A 45 14.21 -0.62 5.41
CA ASN A 45 13.90 -1.91 6.04
C ASN A 45 14.73 -2.18 7.30
N SER A 46 15.99 -1.71 7.30
CA SER A 46 16.94 -1.99 8.37
C SER A 46 16.96 -0.91 9.45
N ASN A 47 16.67 0.35 9.08
CA ASN A 47 16.64 1.47 10.01
C ASN A 47 15.58 2.52 9.60
N PRO A 48 14.29 2.23 9.86
CA PRO A 48 13.21 3.12 9.45
C PRO A 48 13.21 4.45 10.19
N ASP A 49 13.72 4.53 11.41
CA ASP A 49 13.86 5.81 12.13
C ASP A 49 14.85 6.74 11.43
N GLU A 50 16.01 6.22 11.03
CA GLU A 50 17.00 7.00 10.27
C GLU A 50 16.50 7.33 8.85
N THR A 51 15.64 6.47 8.27
CA THR A 51 14.94 6.79 7.02
C THR A 51 14.10 8.07 7.17
N VAL A 52 13.31 8.16 8.23
CA VAL A 52 12.49 9.35 8.50
C VAL A 52 13.41 10.56 8.76
N ALA A 53 14.43 10.42 9.60
CA ALA A 53 15.36 11.52 9.92
C ALA A 53 16.14 12.00 8.68
N GLY A 54 16.63 11.09 7.84
CA GLY A 54 17.31 11.41 6.59
C GLY A 54 16.41 12.16 5.60
N ALA A 55 15.18 11.69 5.44
CA ALA A 55 14.20 12.33 4.59
C ALA A 55 13.76 13.71 5.14
N GLN A 56 13.70 13.90 6.47
CA GLN A 56 13.44 15.21 7.07
C GLN A 56 14.56 16.22 6.75
N ARG A 57 15.83 15.78 6.79
CA ARG A 57 16.96 16.63 6.36
C ARG A 57 16.83 17.02 4.89
N ALA A 58 16.51 16.04 4.03
CA ALA A 58 16.28 16.30 2.62
C ALA A 58 15.11 17.28 2.37
N LEU A 59 14.02 17.14 3.15
CA LEU A 59 12.85 18.02 3.10
C LEU A 59 13.23 19.48 3.39
N ALA A 60 13.96 19.72 4.49
CA ALA A 60 14.38 21.06 4.88
C ALA A 60 15.27 21.71 3.81
N MET A 61 16.19 20.95 3.23
CA MET A 61 17.04 21.41 2.14
C MET A 61 16.24 21.71 0.87
N ALA A 62 15.31 20.80 0.49
CA ALA A 62 14.48 20.96 -0.69
C ALA A 62 13.54 22.18 -0.60
N GLN A 63 12.95 22.41 0.58
CA GLN A 63 12.12 23.60 0.85
C GLN A 63 12.93 24.89 0.72
N LYS A 64 14.13 24.94 1.33
CA LYS A 64 15.02 26.10 1.24
C LYS A 64 15.47 26.36 -0.21
N ALA A 65 15.65 25.30 -0.99
CA ALA A 65 16.03 25.37 -2.39
C ALA A 65 14.87 25.68 -3.35
N GLY A 66 13.61 25.65 -2.89
CA GLY A 66 12.42 25.73 -3.75
C GLY A 66 12.26 24.53 -4.69
N TYR A 67 12.92 23.40 -4.39
CA TYR A 67 12.92 22.21 -5.23
C TYR A 67 11.73 21.29 -4.90
N TRP A 68 10.59 21.55 -5.51
CA TRP A 68 9.32 20.88 -5.19
C TRP A 68 9.31 19.38 -5.43
N ASN A 69 10.00 18.89 -6.46
CA ASN A 69 10.18 17.44 -6.66
C ASN A 69 10.96 16.79 -5.50
N GLY A 70 11.98 17.48 -4.98
CA GLY A 70 12.72 17.02 -3.79
C GLY A 70 11.87 17.04 -2.53
N VAL A 71 11.00 18.04 -2.37
CA VAL A 71 10.02 18.11 -1.26
C VAL A 71 9.05 16.93 -1.35
N GLY A 72 8.49 16.65 -2.52
CA GLY A 72 7.60 15.53 -2.76
C GLY A 72 8.26 14.18 -2.45
N GLU A 73 9.51 14.00 -2.91
CA GLU A 73 10.26 12.76 -2.67
C GLU A 73 10.60 12.58 -1.19
N ALA A 74 10.98 13.65 -0.49
CA ALA A 74 11.24 13.58 0.95
C ALA A 74 9.98 13.15 1.74
N TYR A 75 8.83 13.72 1.43
CA TYR A 75 7.56 13.26 2.01
C TYR A 75 7.26 11.80 1.67
N ARG A 76 7.49 11.36 0.43
CA ARG A 76 7.29 9.96 0.05
C ARG A 76 8.19 9.02 0.86
N VAL A 77 9.47 9.35 1.02
CA VAL A 77 10.44 8.54 1.79
C VAL A 77 10.09 8.57 3.30
N MET A 78 9.66 9.72 3.85
CA MET A 78 9.14 9.77 5.22
C MET A 78 7.91 8.88 5.40
N GLY A 79 7.00 8.88 4.43
CA GLY A 79 5.85 7.99 4.41
C GLY A 79 6.24 6.51 4.46
N ILE A 80 7.24 6.12 3.67
CA ILE A 80 7.79 4.76 3.67
C ILE A 80 8.42 4.42 5.03
N GLY A 81 9.26 5.30 5.59
CA GLY A 81 9.85 5.08 6.92
C GLY A 81 8.77 4.90 7.99
N ASN A 82 7.73 5.73 7.99
CA ASN A 82 6.62 5.61 8.95
C ASN A 82 5.77 4.35 8.72
N TYR A 83 5.64 3.86 7.50
CA TYR A 83 5.02 2.56 7.21
C TYR A 83 5.78 1.42 7.91
N TYR A 84 7.11 1.39 7.79
CA TYR A 84 7.95 0.38 8.46
C TYR A 84 8.01 0.55 9.99
N LEU A 85 7.78 1.76 10.51
CA LEU A 85 7.59 2.03 11.93
C LEU A 85 6.20 1.65 12.45
N ASN A 86 5.34 1.08 11.60
CA ASN A 86 3.96 0.74 11.94
C ASN A 86 3.14 1.95 12.41
N LYS A 87 3.35 3.12 11.76
CA LYS A 87 2.64 4.38 11.99
C LYS A 87 1.84 4.77 10.74
N PRO A 88 0.78 4.02 10.40
CA PRO A 88 0.07 4.18 9.13
C PRO A 88 -0.60 5.54 8.97
N GLU A 89 -1.06 6.17 10.05
CA GLU A 89 -1.63 7.52 10.02
C GLU A 89 -0.61 8.56 9.59
N VAL A 90 0.61 8.47 10.09
CA VAL A 90 1.70 9.39 9.72
C VAL A 90 2.18 9.09 8.29
N ALA A 91 2.22 7.82 7.92
CA ALA A 91 2.61 7.40 6.58
C ALA A 91 1.65 7.97 5.51
N ILE A 92 0.33 7.85 5.72
CA ILE A 92 -0.66 8.36 4.75
C ILE A 92 -0.60 9.88 4.64
N ASP A 93 -0.43 10.61 5.76
CA ASP A 93 -0.29 12.07 5.74
C ASP A 93 0.94 12.49 4.91
N ASN A 94 2.05 11.81 5.08
CA ASN A 94 3.25 12.07 4.28
C ASN A 94 3.02 11.75 2.79
N TYR A 95 2.35 10.64 2.45
CA TYR A 95 2.02 10.31 1.07
C TYR A 95 1.09 11.34 0.42
N LEU A 96 0.10 11.86 1.16
CA LEU A 96 -0.78 12.91 0.65
C LEU A 96 -0.03 14.22 0.41
N ASN A 97 0.89 14.58 1.30
CA ASN A 97 1.77 15.72 1.11
C ASN A 97 2.67 15.54 -0.12
N ALA A 98 3.22 14.33 -0.32
CA ALA A 98 4.00 14.00 -1.51
C ALA A 98 3.17 14.17 -2.81
N LEU A 99 1.94 13.63 -2.85
CA LEU A 99 1.02 13.79 -3.99
C LEU A 99 0.76 15.26 -4.30
N ALA A 100 0.50 16.07 -3.27
CA ALA A 100 0.26 17.50 -3.47
C ALA A 100 1.43 18.23 -4.13
N GLN A 101 2.67 17.85 -3.79
CA GLN A 101 3.87 18.45 -4.40
C GLN A 101 4.11 17.93 -5.83
N PHE A 102 4.00 16.61 -6.05
CA PHE A 102 4.19 16.03 -7.37
C PHE A 102 3.11 16.45 -8.36
N SER A 103 1.87 16.61 -7.91
CA SER A 103 0.79 17.14 -8.74
C SER A 103 1.06 18.58 -9.18
N LYS A 104 1.55 19.44 -8.27
CA LYS A 104 1.97 20.81 -8.61
C LYS A 104 3.13 20.83 -9.60
N ALA A 105 4.07 19.90 -9.46
CA ALA A 105 5.21 19.76 -10.35
C ALA A 105 4.87 19.06 -11.68
N GLY A 106 3.68 18.49 -11.83
CA GLY A 106 3.30 17.67 -13.00
C GLY A 106 4.06 16.37 -13.11
N ASN A 107 4.64 15.87 -12.01
CA ASN A 107 5.46 14.66 -11.98
C ASN A 107 4.60 13.42 -11.82
N LEU A 108 4.02 12.98 -12.93
CA LEU A 108 3.12 11.81 -12.97
C LEU A 108 3.82 10.50 -12.54
N GLN A 109 5.12 10.34 -12.83
CA GLN A 109 5.86 9.13 -12.44
C GLN A 109 5.93 9.00 -10.92
N SER A 110 6.27 10.09 -10.23
CA SER A 110 6.33 10.10 -8.76
C SER A 110 4.93 10.02 -8.15
N GLU A 111 3.90 10.62 -8.75
CA GLU A 111 2.50 10.43 -8.33
C GLU A 111 2.12 8.94 -8.36
N ALA A 112 2.45 8.25 -9.45
CA ALA A 112 2.17 6.82 -9.57
C ALA A 112 2.88 5.99 -8.49
N ALA A 113 4.15 6.31 -8.19
CA ALA A 113 4.90 5.66 -7.12
C ALA A 113 4.25 5.88 -5.74
N VAL A 114 3.74 7.08 -5.47
CA VAL A 114 3.01 7.36 -4.22
C VAL A 114 1.68 6.62 -4.16
N TYR A 115 0.90 6.57 -5.25
CA TYR A 115 -0.33 5.77 -5.29
C TYR A 115 -0.06 4.28 -5.04
N ASN A 116 1.05 3.74 -5.56
CA ASN A 116 1.47 2.38 -5.25
C ASN A 116 1.77 2.22 -3.75
N ASN A 117 2.47 3.18 -3.12
CA ASN A 117 2.77 3.13 -1.69
C ASN A 117 1.49 3.19 -0.83
N ILE A 118 0.54 4.04 -1.20
CA ILE A 118 -0.77 4.11 -0.53
C ILE A 118 -1.54 2.79 -0.72
N GLY A 119 -1.52 2.23 -1.92
CA GLY A 119 -2.11 0.92 -2.18
C GLY A 119 -1.53 -0.16 -1.28
N ASN A 120 -0.21 -0.19 -1.11
CA ASN A 120 0.46 -1.13 -0.21
C ASN A 120 0.09 -0.89 1.27
N LEU A 121 -0.08 0.37 1.69
CA LEU A 121 -0.49 0.70 3.05
C LEU A 121 -1.88 0.12 3.39
N TYR A 122 -2.81 0.15 2.43
CA TYR A 122 -4.16 -0.40 2.62
C TYR A 122 -4.23 -1.92 2.41
N MET A 123 -3.17 -2.54 1.91
CA MET A 123 -3.16 -3.95 1.52
C MET A 123 -3.57 -4.91 2.65
N ASP A 124 -3.32 -4.58 3.91
CA ASP A 124 -3.61 -5.42 5.06
C ASP A 124 -5.00 -5.21 5.67
N ASN A 125 -5.57 -4.03 5.45
CA ASN A 125 -6.74 -3.56 6.18
C ASN A 125 -7.96 -3.32 5.27
N ASP A 126 -7.73 -3.03 3.98
CA ASP A 126 -8.79 -2.63 3.06
C ASP A 126 -8.40 -2.94 1.61
N TYR A 127 -8.79 -4.13 1.15
CA TYR A 127 -8.45 -4.61 -0.20
C TYR A 127 -9.04 -3.73 -1.30
N ASP A 128 -10.20 -3.14 -1.08
CA ASP A 128 -10.87 -2.35 -2.12
C ASP A 128 -10.21 -0.98 -2.27
N GLN A 129 -9.81 -0.34 -1.15
CA GLN A 129 -8.98 0.86 -1.19
C GLN A 129 -7.59 0.57 -1.79
N SER A 130 -6.98 -0.53 -1.39
CA SER A 130 -5.71 -0.94 -1.97
C SER A 130 -5.80 -1.08 -3.49
N LEU A 131 -6.79 -1.83 -3.99
CA LEU A 131 -7.04 -1.97 -5.44
C LEU A 131 -7.29 -0.62 -6.11
N TYR A 132 -8.07 0.25 -5.52
CA TYR A 132 -8.34 1.58 -6.04
C TYR A 132 -7.07 2.40 -6.29
N PHE A 133 -6.18 2.47 -5.29
CA PHE A 133 -4.94 3.22 -5.43
C PHE A 133 -3.93 2.54 -6.38
N LEU A 134 -3.83 1.20 -6.33
CA LEU A 134 -2.98 0.47 -7.28
C LEU A 134 -3.46 0.62 -8.73
N GLN A 135 -4.77 0.65 -8.97
CA GLN A 135 -5.34 0.89 -10.30
C GLN A 135 -5.08 2.33 -10.78
N LYS A 136 -5.15 3.33 -9.89
CA LYS A 136 -4.74 4.70 -10.22
C LYS A 136 -3.28 4.74 -10.65
N SER A 137 -2.40 4.11 -9.87
CA SER A 137 -0.98 4.00 -10.21
C SER A 137 -0.79 3.30 -11.57
N LEU A 138 -1.47 2.17 -11.78
CA LEU A 138 -1.37 1.38 -13.01
C LEU A 138 -1.80 2.18 -14.25
N LYS A 139 -2.88 2.95 -14.14
CA LYS A 139 -3.36 3.81 -15.24
C LYS A 139 -2.31 4.85 -15.64
N ILE A 140 -1.61 5.42 -14.66
CA ILE A 140 -0.53 6.38 -14.92
C ILE A 140 0.68 5.65 -15.53
N ALA A 141 1.11 4.52 -14.95
CA ALA A 141 2.22 3.71 -15.45
C ALA A 141 1.99 3.27 -16.90
N GLN A 142 0.77 2.87 -17.26
CA GLN A 142 0.38 2.53 -18.64
C GLN A 142 0.53 3.73 -19.58
N ARG A 143 0.07 4.92 -19.16
CA ARG A 143 0.21 6.16 -19.93
C ARG A 143 1.67 6.54 -20.16
N LEU A 144 2.52 6.34 -19.15
CA LEU A 144 3.95 6.62 -19.20
C LEU A 144 4.76 5.50 -19.88
N LYS A 145 4.14 4.33 -20.13
CA LYS A 145 4.80 3.10 -20.60
C LYS A 145 5.91 2.65 -19.64
N ASP A 146 5.72 2.88 -18.35
CA ASP A 146 6.64 2.46 -17.28
C ASP A 146 6.43 0.97 -16.99
N ASN A 147 7.14 0.14 -17.76
CA ASN A 147 7.02 -1.32 -17.66
C ASN A 147 7.48 -1.86 -16.31
N GLU A 148 8.46 -1.24 -15.66
CA GLU A 148 8.94 -1.66 -14.35
C GLU A 148 7.87 -1.44 -13.28
N LEU A 149 7.29 -0.25 -13.25
CA LEU A 149 6.21 0.05 -12.31
C LEU A 149 4.97 -0.81 -12.60
N MET A 150 4.61 -1.02 -13.86
CA MET A 150 3.51 -1.91 -14.25
C MET A 150 3.71 -3.33 -13.74
N ALA A 151 4.91 -3.88 -13.87
CA ALA A 151 5.24 -5.22 -13.38
C ALA A 151 5.05 -5.32 -11.86
N LYS A 152 5.55 -4.34 -11.10
CA LYS A 152 5.39 -4.25 -9.64
C LYS A 152 3.92 -4.13 -9.24
N LEU A 153 3.15 -3.33 -9.97
CA LEU A 153 1.73 -3.12 -9.71
C LEU A 153 0.91 -4.39 -9.97
N TYR A 154 1.21 -5.12 -11.03
CA TYR A 154 0.56 -6.41 -11.28
C TYR A 154 0.86 -7.41 -10.15
N ASN A 155 2.10 -7.45 -9.66
CA ASN A 155 2.44 -8.28 -8.51
C ASN A 155 1.62 -7.88 -7.26
N ASN A 156 1.53 -6.59 -6.96
CA ASN A 156 0.78 -6.10 -5.80
C ASN A 156 -0.73 -6.37 -5.92
N ILE A 157 -1.31 -6.21 -7.10
CA ILE A 157 -2.71 -6.57 -7.37
C ILE A 157 -2.90 -8.08 -7.22
N GLY A 158 -1.95 -8.89 -7.69
CA GLY A 158 -1.93 -10.34 -7.48
C GLY A 158 -1.96 -10.71 -5.99
N ASN A 159 -1.16 -10.01 -5.18
CA ASN A 159 -1.14 -10.19 -3.73
C ASN A 159 -2.52 -9.94 -3.11
N ILE A 160 -3.26 -8.92 -3.55
CA ILE A 160 -4.61 -8.64 -3.02
C ILE A 160 -5.59 -9.75 -3.41
N TYR A 161 -5.57 -10.20 -4.66
CA TYR A 161 -6.44 -11.30 -5.07
C TYR A 161 -6.10 -12.61 -4.36
N PHE A 162 -4.83 -12.86 -4.10
CA PHE A 162 -4.40 -13.98 -3.26
C PHE A 162 -5.03 -13.93 -1.87
N ARG A 163 -5.02 -12.76 -1.22
CA ARG A 163 -5.63 -12.55 0.10
C ARG A 163 -7.14 -12.67 0.11
N LYS A 164 -7.77 -12.20 -0.96
CA LYS A 164 -9.21 -12.42 -1.19
C LYS A 164 -9.50 -13.90 -1.49
N LYS A 165 -8.50 -14.78 -1.47
CA LYS A 165 -8.58 -16.20 -1.86
C LYS A 165 -9.04 -16.41 -3.30
N ALA A 166 -8.96 -15.39 -4.12
CA ALA A 166 -9.29 -15.42 -5.54
C ALA A 166 -8.06 -15.89 -6.36
N TYR A 167 -7.64 -17.13 -6.12
CA TYR A 167 -6.36 -17.67 -6.57
C TYR A 167 -6.16 -17.64 -8.09
N HIS A 168 -7.19 -17.87 -8.88
CA HIS A 168 -7.11 -17.78 -10.34
C HIS A 168 -6.83 -16.36 -10.83
N GLN A 169 -7.45 -15.36 -10.20
CA GLN A 169 -7.19 -13.97 -10.52
C GLN A 169 -5.78 -13.58 -10.08
N ALA A 170 -5.34 -14.03 -8.90
CA ALA A 170 -3.99 -13.81 -8.42
C ALA A 170 -2.94 -14.38 -9.40
N LEU A 171 -3.10 -15.62 -9.86
CA LEU A 171 -2.23 -16.22 -10.88
C LEU A 171 -2.17 -15.38 -12.16
N THR A 172 -3.33 -14.92 -12.66
CA THR A 172 -3.39 -14.08 -13.88
C THR A 172 -2.55 -12.80 -13.73
N TYR A 173 -2.58 -12.17 -12.56
CA TYR A 173 -1.80 -10.96 -12.32
C TYR A 173 -0.33 -11.26 -12.08
N TYR A 174 0.01 -12.35 -11.40
CA TYR A 174 1.40 -12.77 -11.25
C TYR A 174 2.02 -13.20 -12.58
N ASP A 175 1.28 -13.84 -13.48
CA ASP A 175 1.76 -14.19 -14.82
C ASP A 175 2.07 -12.90 -15.62
N LYS A 176 1.17 -11.90 -15.60
CA LYS A 176 1.44 -10.59 -16.23
C LYS A 176 2.69 -9.92 -15.65
N SER A 177 2.86 -9.98 -14.33
CA SER A 177 4.05 -9.44 -13.64
C SER A 177 5.31 -10.19 -14.08
N ASN A 178 5.26 -11.51 -14.07
CA ASN A 178 6.36 -12.39 -14.45
C ASN A 178 6.84 -12.13 -15.88
N ASP A 179 5.92 -12.05 -16.84
CA ASP A 179 6.23 -11.81 -18.25
C ASP A 179 6.95 -10.46 -18.43
N MET A 180 6.50 -9.44 -17.70
CA MET A 180 7.14 -8.13 -17.74
C MET A 180 8.53 -8.14 -17.08
N PHE A 181 8.70 -8.79 -15.92
CA PHE A 181 10.02 -8.93 -15.29
C PHE A 181 10.97 -9.78 -16.12
N ALA A 182 10.47 -10.76 -16.88
CA ALA A 182 11.28 -11.53 -17.82
C ALA A 182 11.85 -10.64 -18.94
N VAL A 183 11.01 -9.76 -19.52
CA VAL A 183 11.45 -8.78 -20.53
C VAL A 183 12.46 -7.79 -19.94
N LEU A 184 12.26 -7.36 -18.69
CA LEU A 184 13.15 -6.45 -17.97
C LEU A 184 14.44 -7.14 -17.48
N LYS A 185 14.55 -8.46 -17.58
CA LYS A 185 15.64 -9.29 -17.05
C LYS A 185 15.86 -9.09 -15.54
N ASP A 186 14.79 -8.77 -14.81
CA ASP A 186 14.81 -8.59 -13.37
C ASP A 186 14.68 -9.95 -12.68
N SER A 187 15.82 -10.58 -12.47
CA SER A 187 15.88 -11.93 -11.88
C SER A 187 15.39 -11.98 -10.44
N VAL A 188 15.52 -10.91 -9.65
CA VAL A 188 15.04 -10.88 -8.26
C VAL A 188 13.52 -10.95 -8.21
N ASN A 189 12.85 -10.13 -9.02
CA ASN A 189 11.39 -10.14 -9.09
C ASN A 189 10.83 -11.38 -9.80
N LEU A 190 11.60 -11.99 -10.71
CA LEU A 190 11.24 -13.31 -11.27
C LEU A 190 11.23 -14.42 -10.20
N ILE A 191 12.22 -14.45 -9.30
CA ILE A 191 12.25 -15.38 -8.17
C ILE A 191 11.04 -15.17 -7.27
N LYS A 192 10.70 -13.91 -6.95
CA LYS A 192 9.49 -13.58 -6.18
C LYS A 192 8.21 -14.04 -6.87
N SER A 193 8.13 -13.89 -8.19
CA SER A 193 7.00 -14.39 -8.99
C SER A 193 6.87 -15.90 -8.92
N LEU A 194 7.96 -16.64 -9.03
CA LEU A 194 7.97 -18.10 -8.86
C LEU A 194 7.50 -18.50 -7.46
N GLN A 195 8.00 -17.84 -6.43
CA GLN A 195 7.57 -18.04 -5.04
C GLN A 195 6.07 -17.81 -4.89
N ASN A 196 5.55 -16.66 -5.33
CA ASN A 196 4.14 -16.32 -5.21
C ASN A 196 3.24 -17.36 -5.91
N ARG A 197 3.62 -17.81 -7.08
CA ARG A 197 2.90 -18.89 -7.80
C ARG A 197 2.98 -20.20 -7.04
N GLY A 198 4.13 -20.55 -6.46
CA GLY A 198 4.31 -21.70 -5.59
C GLY A 198 3.37 -21.67 -4.39
N VAL A 199 3.27 -20.50 -3.72
CA VAL A 199 2.35 -20.28 -2.59
C VAL A 199 0.88 -20.46 -3.00
N ILE A 200 0.49 -19.98 -4.19
CA ILE A 200 -0.87 -20.21 -4.69
C ILE A 200 -1.15 -21.69 -4.93
N TYR A 201 -0.23 -22.41 -5.58
CA TYR A 201 -0.42 -23.84 -5.80
C TYR A 201 -0.45 -24.61 -4.49
N TYR A 202 0.32 -24.20 -3.49
CA TYR A 202 0.23 -24.72 -2.13
C TYR A 202 -1.16 -24.48 -1.53
N SER A 203 -1.68 -23.26 -1.63
CA SER A 203 -3.02 -22.88 -1.14
C SER A 203 -4.16 -23.61 -1.88
N LEU A 204 -3.93 -24.02 -3.12
CA LEU A 204 -4.83 -24.84 -3.93
C LEU A 204 -4.67 -26.34 -3.65
N ASN A 205 -3.86 -26.73 -2.67
CA ASN A 205 -3.50 -28.12 -2.35
C ASN A 205 -2.84 -28.88 -3.52
N GLN A 206 -2.21 -28.17 -4.47
CA GLN A 206 -1.44 -28.75 -5.57
C GLN A 206 0.04 -28.85 -5.16
N LEU A 207 0.31 -29.68 -4.14
CA LEU A 207 1.57 -29.71 -3.41
C LEU A 207 2.78 -30.01 -4.29
N ASP A 208 2.65 -30.89 -5.30
CA ASP A 208 3.77 -31.21 -6.20
C ASP A 208 4.15 -30.02 -7.11
N LYS A 209 3.16 -29.29 -7.63
CA LYS A 209 3.44 -28.09 -8.42
C LYS A 209 4.04 -26.99 -7.55
N ALA A 210 3.51 -26.80 -6.35
CA ALA A 210 4.05 -25.86 -5.40
C ALA A 210 5.52 -26.16 -5.10
N ARG A 211 5.83 -27.43 -4.77
CA ARG A 211 7.17 -27.88 -4.48
C ARG A 211 8.17 -27.61 -5.60
N VAL A 212 7.80 -27.95 -6.85
CA VAL A 212 8.68 -27.72 -8.02
C VAL A 212 9.02 -26.24 -8.17
N LEU A 213 8.01 -25.35 -8.10
CA LEU A 213 8.23 -23.91 -8.26
C LEU A 213 9.03 -23.32 -7.09
N LEU A 214 8.73 -23.73 -5.86
CA LEU A 214 9.42 -23.24 -4.66
C LEU A 214 10.89 -23.71 -4.64
N LEU A 215 11.17 -24.98 -4.98
CA LEU A 215 12.54 -25.46 -5.09
C LEU A 215 13.33 -24.77 -6.20
N GLN A 216 12.68 -24.51 -7.34
CA GLN A 216 13.30 -23.73 -8.41
C GLN A 216 13.63 -22.30 -7.96
N ALA A 217 12.68 -21.64 -7.27
CA ALA A 217 12.88 -20.29 -6.76
C ALA A 217 13.98 -20.26 -5.69
N ASN A 218 13.99 -21.23 -4.75
CA ASN A 218 15.01 -21.37 -3.71
C ASN A 218 16.40 -21.53 -4.30
N LYS A 219 16.55 -22.46 -5.25
CA LYS A 219 17.82 -22.67 -5.96
C LYS A 219 18.33 -21.38 -6.62
N GLN A 220 17.46 -20.69 -7.38
CA GLN A 220 17.85 -19.43 -8.04
C GLN A 220 18.19 -18.32 -7.03
N ALA A 221 17.50 -18.28 -5.90
CA ALA A 221 17.79 -17.31 -4.84
C ALA A 221 19.16 -17.58 -4.18
N LYS A 222 19.48 -18.85 -3.93
CA LYS A 222 20.81 -19.26 -3.41
C LYS A 222 21.94 -18.95 -4.41
N GLU A 223 21.76 -19.25 -5.69
CA GLU A 223 22.73 -18.93 -6.75
C GLU A 223 23.02 -17.43 -6.89
N LYS A 224 22.17 -16.57 -6.34
CA LYS A 224 22.31 -15.10 -6.38
C LYS A 224 22.59 -14.48 -4.99
N ASP A 225 22.87 -15.28 -3.99
CA ASP A 225 23.12 -14.84 -2.62
C ASP A 225 21.98 -13.96 -2.03
N LEU A 226 20.72 -14.28 -2.39
CA LEU A 226 19.54 -13.54 -1.94
C LEU A 226 18.98 -14.16 -0.65
N ASN A 227 19.57 -13.82 0.48
CA ASN A 227 19.27 -14.44 1.78
C ASN A 227 17.79 -14.28 2.21
N GLU A 228 17.16 -13.11 2.02
CA GLU A 228 15.76 -12.86 2.37
C GLU A 228 14.78 -13.71 1.52
N PRO A 229 14.88 -13.76 0.19
CA PRO A 229 14.11 -14.69 -0.62
C PRO A 229 14.30 -16.16 -0.24
N VAL A 230 15.53 -16.61 0.04
CA VAL A 230 15.78 -18.00 0.49
C VAL A 230 14.98 -18.28 1.76
N ALA A 231 15.14 -17.47 2.81
CA ALA A 231 14.43 -17.67 4.07
C ALA A 231 12.89 -17.69 3.88
N SER A 232 12.36 -16.75 3.09
CA SER A 232 10.91 -16.67 2.85
C SER A 232 10.36 -17.88 2.05
N ILE A 233 11.14 -18.41 1.11
CA ILE A 233 10.78 -19.61 0.34
C ILE A 233 10.85 -20.86 1.24
N ASP A 234 11.90 -20.96 2.05
CA ASP A 234 12.09 -22.08 2.99
C ASP A 234 10.93 -22.17 3.98
N LEU A 235 10.40 -21.05 4.45
CA LEU A 235 9.23 -21.03 5.31
C LEU A 235 8.01 -21.72 4.64
N THR A 236 7.79 -21.45 3.37
CA THR A 236 6.69 -22.07 2.61
C THR A 236 6.97 -23.55 2.30
N LEU A 237 8.22 -23.88 1.97
CA LEU A 237 8.64 -25.26 1.75
C LEU A 237 8.52 -26.11 3.02
N ALA A 238 8.89 -25.55 4.17
CA ALA A 238 8.75 -26.23 5.46
C ALA A 238 7.27 -26.55 5.75
N SER A 239 6.38 -25.57 5.59
CA SER A 239 4.93 -25.78 5.75
C SER A 239 4.41 -26.86 4.79
N LEU A 240 4.86 -26.86 3.53
CA LEU A 240 4.51 -27.86 2.55
C LEU A 240 4.98 -29.25 2.95
N TYR A 241 6.20 -29.41 3.44
CA TYR A 241 6.71 -30.69 3.89
C TYR A 241 6.00 -31.18 5.17
N ILE A 242 5.66 -30.27 6.09
CA ILE A 242 4.84 -30.59 7.26
C ILE A 242 3.50 -31.16 6.85
N ASP A 243 2.83 -30.55 5.87
CA ASP A 243 1.53 -31.04 5.37
C ASP A 243 1.63 -32.38 4.64
N GLN A 244 2.80 -32.67 4.04
CA GLN A 244 3.11 -33.97 3.46
C GLN A 244 3.56 -35.02 4.51
N ASN A 245 3.62 -34.67 5.79
CA ASN A 245 4.18 -35.48 6.88
C ASN A 245 5.67 -35.87 6.67
N LYS A 246 6.40 -35.08 5.88
CA LYS A 246 7.85 -35.23 5.66
C LYS A 246 8.61 -34.39 6.71
N PHE A 247 8.52 -34.86 7.95
CA PHE A 247 8.97 -34.06 9.09
C PHE A 247 10.49 -33.84 9.12
N ASP A 248 11.29 -34.78 8.59
CA ASP A 248 12.75 -34.64 8.56
C ASP A 248 13.17 -33.63 7.50
N ASP A 249 12.56 -33.69 6.29
CA ASP A 249 12.77 -32.67 5.25
C ASP A 249 12.33 -31.27 5.76
N ALA A 250 11.20 -31.20 6.45
CA ALA A 250 10.72 -29.95 7.04
C ALA A 250 11.70 -29.38 8.07
N GLN A 251 12.25 -30.23 8.92
CA GLN A 251 13.21 -29.83 9.95
C GLN A 251 14.49 -29.27 9.33
N GLU A 252 15.01 -29.91 8.28
CA GLU A 252 16.19 -29.44 7.56
C GLU A 252 15.97 -28.05 6.96
N ILE A 253 14.84 -27.88 6.25
CA ILE A 253 14.47 -26.59 5.62
C ILE A 253 14.23 -25.50 6.67
N VAL A 254 13.57 -25.82 7.79
CA VAL A 254 13.39 -24.86 8.89
C VAL A 254 14.74 -24.41 9.45
N ALA A 255 15.67 -25.35 9.67
CA ALA A 255 16.98 -25.02 10.18
C ALA A 255 17.79 -24.14 9.21
N GLU A 256 17.71 -24.44 7.91
CA GLU A 256 18.34 -23.65 6.87
C GLU A 256 17.74 -22.23 6.80
N GLY A 257 16.43 -22.12 6.68
CA GLY A 257 15.73 -20.83 6.57
C GLY A 257 15.92 -19.97 7.81
N LEU A 258 15.92 -20.57 9.01
CA LEU A 258 16.21 -19.86 10.25
C LEU A 258 17.65 -19.32 10.29
N ASN A 259 18.62 -20.05 9.73
CA ASN A 259 19.98 -19.55 9.60
C ASN A 259 20.04 -18.30 8.70
N TYR A 260 19.36 -18.31 7.55
CA TYR A 260 19.26 -17.13 6.68
C TYR A 260 18.54 -15.97 7.38
N ALA A 261 17.45 -16.22 8.10
CA ALA A 261 16.74 -15.21 8.89
C ALA A 261 17.65 -14.57 9.97
N ASN A 262 18.54 -15.37 10.57
CA ASN A 262 19.55 -14.88 11.51
C ASN A 262 20.61 -14.00 10.83
N ILE A 263 21.10 -14.40 9.66
CA ILE A 263 22.09 -13.63 8.89
C ILE A 263 21.54 -12.22 8.54
N ILE A 264 20.28 -12.15 8.09
CA ILE A 264 19.65 -10.87 7.74
C ILE A 264 19.08 -10.13 8.96
N LYS A 265 19.11 -10.73 10.14
CA LYS A 265 18.57 -10.20 11.41
C LYS A 265 17.09 -9.83 11.31
N ASP A 266 16.30 -10.60 10.57
CA ASP A 266 14.87 -10.39 10.42
C ASP A 266 14.11 -11.12 11.54
N GLU A 267 13.73 -10.35 12.56
CA GLU A 267 13.02 -10.89 13.74
C GLU A 267 11.63 -11.43 13.38
N LYS A 268 11.01 -10.89 12.33
CA LYS A 268 9.73 -11.37 11.85
C LYS A 268 9.85 -12.78 11.24
N LEU A 269 10.81 -12.98 10.34
CA LEU A 269 11.07 -14.30 9.76
C LEU A 269 11.47 -15.32 10.82
N LYS A 270 12.30 -14.96 11.79
CA LYS A 270 12.64 -15.84 12.92
C LYS A 270 11.39 -16.32 13.66
N HIS A 271 10.49 -15.41 13.86
CA HIS A 271 9.23 -15.65 14.52
C HIS A 271 8.29 -16.57 13.71
N ASP A 272 8.18 -16.34 12.39
CA ASP A 272 7.43 -17.20 11.49
C ASP A 272 8.04 -18.63 11.50
N PHE A 273 9.37 -18.76 11.56
CA PHE A 273 10.03 -20.06 11.73
C PHE A 273 9.77 -20.73 13.08
N ASN A 274 9.69 -19.97 14.17
CA ASN A 274 9.28 -20.51 15.48
C ASN A 274 7.87 -21.07 15.43
N TYR A 275 6.96 -20.37 14.74
CA TYR A 275 5.61 -20.89 14.50
C TYR A 275 5.64 -22.19 13.66
N THR A 276 6.43 -22.22 12.60
CA THR A 276 6.60 -23.43 11.76
C THR A 276 7.20 -24.58 12.57
N ASN A 277 8.17 -24.32 13.44
CA ASN A 277 8.70 -25.31 14.38
C ASN A 277 7.62 -25.84 15.35
N TYR A 278 6.76 -24.92 15.86
CA TYR A 278 5.62 -25.36 16.65
C TYR A 278 4.73 -26.33 15.89
N GLU A 279 4.31 -25.98 14.64
CA GLU A 279 3.47 -26.85 13.81
C GLU A 279 4.15 -28.18 13.52
N LEU A 280 5.43 -28.16 13.17
CA LEU A 280 6.24 -29.35 12.91
C LEU A 280 6.21 -30.31 14.10
N GLU A 281 6.56 -29.82 15.27
CA GLU A 281 6.69 -30.65 16.47
C GLU A 281 5.31 -31.10 17.00
N PHE A 282 4.28 -30.25 16.82
CA PHE A 282 2.91 -30.63 17.15
C PHE A 282 2.40 -31.75 16.25
N LYS A 283 2.60 -31.66 14.93
CA LYS A 283 2.23 -32.71 13.97
C LYS A 283 3.03 -34.01 14.16
N ARG A 284 4.30 -33.86 14.54
CA ARG A 284 5.18 -35.00 14.91
C ARG A 284 4.78 -35.63 16.25
N LYS A 285 3.83 -35.03 17.00
CA LYS A 285 3.37 -35.40 18.33
C LYS A 285 4.47 -35.24 19.43
N ASN A 286 5.45 -34.41 19.17
CA ASN A 286 6.46 -34.03 20.16
C ASN A 286 5.96 -32.82 20.95
N TYR A 287 4.98 -33.04 21.83
CA TYR A 287 4.26 -31.97 22.52
C TYR A 287 5.16 -31.16 23.47
N GLU A 288 6.22 -31.72 23.96
CA GLU A 288 7.18 -31.02 24.80
C GLU A 288 7.90 -29.92 24.05
N ARG A 289 8.42 -30.19 22.84
CA ARG A 289 9.03 -29.17 21.98
C ARG A 289 8.01 -28.19 21.43
N ALA A 290 6.80 -28.67 21.08
CA ALA A 290 5.76 -27.80 20.63
C ALA A 290 5.39 -26.75 21.70
N LEU A 291 5.28 -27.16 22.97
CA LEU A 291 5.04 -26.28 24.10
C LEU A 291 6.15 -25.24 24.30
N PHE A 292 7.40 -25.66 24.10
CA PHE A 292 8.56 -24.76 24.17
C PHE A 292 8.42 -23.60 23.15
N TYR A 293 8.16 -23.91 21.89
CA TYR A 293 7.97 -22.88 20.85
C TYR A 293 6.73 -22.01 21.10
N LEU A 294 5.62 -22.60 21.53
CA LEU A 294 4.38 -21.89 21.82
C LEU A 294 4.54 -20.83 22.92
N ARG A 295 5.38 -21.12 23.95
CA ARG A 295 5.69 -20.18 25.02
C ARG A 295 6.42 -18.94 24.50
N ASP A 296 7.40 -19.14 23.63
CA ASP A 296 8.17 -18.03 23.06
C ASP A 296 7.27 -17.13 22.17
N ILE A 297 6.39 -17.75 21.39
CA ILE A 297 5.38 -17.05 20.58
C ILE A 297 4.47 -16.19 21.47
N TYR A 298 3.94 -16.77 22.55
CA TYR A 298 3.03 -16.06 23.46
C TYR A 298 3.69 -14.84 24.11
N HIS A 299 4.96 -14.92 24.50
CA HIS A 299 5.67 -13.78 25.11
C HIS A 299 5.91 -12.62 24.14
N GLN A 300 6.11 -12.89 22.88
CA GLN A 300 6.34 -11.86 21.87
C GLN A 300 5.04 -11.16 21.44
N ASP A 301 3.92 -11.85 21.42
CA ASP A 301 2.68 -11.41 20.78
C ASP A 301 1.76 -10.53 21.60
N SER A 302 1.83 -10.59 22.90
CA SER A 302 0.99 -9.75 23.76
C SER A 302 1.26 -8.23 23.52
N SER A 303 2.49 -7.86 23.20
CA SER A 303 2.84 -6.49 22.83
C SER A 303 2.51 -6.14 21.37
N SER A 304 2.72 -7.09 20.46
CA SER A 304 2.50 -6.93 19.01
C SER A 304 1.03 -6.79 18.64
N PHE A 305 0.15 -7.59 19.26
CA PHE A 305 -1.28 -7.50 19.07
C PHE A 305 -1.83 -6.12 19.48
N LYS A 306 -1.40 -5.60 20.64
CA LYS A 306 -1.77 -4.25 21.10
C LYS A 306 -1.30 -3.17 20.14
N THR A 307 -0.10 -3.29 19.61
CA THR A 307 0.47 -2.37 18.61
C THR A 307 -0.31 -2.43 17.29
N SER A 308 -0.69 -3.63 16.86
CA SER A 308 -1.47 -3.83 15.63
C SER A 308 -2.87 -3.21 15.70
N VAL A 309 -3.58 -3.41 16.80
CA VAL A 309 -4.90 -2.81 17.03
C VAL A 309 -4.79 -1.28 17.09
N SER A 310 -3.76 -0.75 17.76
CA SER A 310 -3.50 0.69 17.80
C SER A 310 -3.24 1.27 16.40
N ALA A 311 -2.44 0.58 15.58
CA ALA A 311 -2.16 1.00 14.21
C ALA A 311 -3.41 0.98 13.32
N GLN A 312 -4.31 0.00 13.49
CA GLN A 312 -5.58 -0.05 12.76
C GLN A 312 -6.55 1.05 13.18
N LEU A 313 -6.62 1.36 14.48
CA LEU A 313 -7.40 2.49 14.98
C LEU A 313 -6.86 3.82 14.46
N GLY A 314 -5.52 3.99 14.42
CA GLY A 314 -4.88 5.14 13.84
C GLY A 314 -5.17 5.29 12.34
N LEU A 315 -5.11 4.19 11.57
CA LEU A 315 -5.47 4.21 10.14
C LEU A 315 -6.94 4.60 9.93
N LEU A 316 -7.84 4.15 10.81
CA LEU A 316 -9.25 4.51 10.78
C LEU A 316 -9.47 6.02 11.06
N ASP A 317 -8.75 6.58 12.05
CA ASP A 317 -8.79 8.02 12.37
C ASP A 317 -8.26 8.86 11.20
N VAL A 318 -7.14 8.44 10.59
CA VAL A 318 -6.61 9.09 9.39
C VAL A 318 -7.60 9.04 8.22
N LYS A 319 -8.23 7.88 8.00
CA LYS A 319 -9.28 7.76 6.98
C LYS A 319 -10.42 8.74 7.21
N HIS A 320 -10.88 8.85 8.45
CA HIS A 320 -11.93 9.80 8.84
C HIS A 320 -11.52 11.26 8.60
N LYS A 321 -10.27 11.61 8.97
CA LYS A 321 -9.68 12.93 8.71
C LYS A 321 -9.48 13.20 7.23
N GLN A 322 -9.08 12.17 6.46
CA GLN A 322 -8.92 12.29 5.03
C GLN A 322 -10.25 12.52 4.33
N GLU A 323 -11.31 11.78 4.70
CA GLU A 323 -12.65 12.01 4.18
C GLU A 323 -13.16 13.43 4.49
N ALA A 324 -12.85 13.95 5.68
CA ALA A 324 -13.18 15.33 6.05
C ALA A 324 -12.43 16.34 5.18
N ARG A 325 -11.12 16.14 4.97
CA ARG A 325 -10.29 16.99 4.09
C ARG A 325 -10.71 16.89 2.62
N ASP A 326 -11.05 15.71 2.16
CA ASP A 326 -11.53 15.51 0.80
C ASP A 326 -12.88 16.22 0.58
N ARG A 327 -13.78 16.17 1.57
CA ARG A 327 -15.03 16.96 1.56
C ARG A 327 -14.74 18.47 1.52
N GLU A 328 -13.80 18.94 2.34
CA GLU A 328 -13.40 20.36 2.39
C GLU A 328 -12.77 20.80 1.06
N ASN A 329 -11.83 20.02 0.54
CA ASN A 329 -11.20 20.29 -0.75
C ASN A 329 -12.22 20.29 -1.89
N GLN A 330 -13.20 19.41 -1.84
CA GLN A 330 -14.26 19.36 -2.83
C GLN A 330 -15.20 20.56 -2.73
N LEU A 331 -15.50 21.02 -1.52
CA LEU A 331 -16.23 22.28 -1.30
C LEU A 331 -15.43 23.49 -1.81
N ILE A 332 -14.11 23.48 -1.63
CA ILE A 332 -13.22 24.52 -2.17
C ILE A 332 -13.22 24.48 -3.71
N ILE A 333 -13.10 23.30 -4.30
CA ILE A 333 -13.16 23.10 -5.76
C ILE A 333 -14.53 23.54 -6.31
N GLN A 334 -15.61 23.17 -5.65
CA GLN A 334 -16.95 23.64 -6.01
C GLN A 334 -17.08 25.16 -5.92
N ARG A 335 -16.54 25.75 -4.84
CA ARG A 335 -16.54 27.20 -4.65
C ARG A 335 -15.73 27.91 -5.73
N GLN A 336 -14.54 27.40 -6.05
CA GLN A 336 -13.71 27.92 -7.13
C GLN A 336 -14.38 27.74 -8.51
N GLN A 337 -15.06 26.63 -8.77
CA GLN A 337 -15.82 26.41 -9.98
C GLN A 337 -17.05 27.36 -10.06
N TYR A 338 -17.76 27.53 -8.95
CA TYR A 338 -18.86 28.44 -8.83
C TYR A 338 -18.38 29.90 -8.99
N ASP A 339 -17.26 30.30 -8.41
CA ASP A 339 -16.67 31.62 -8.57
C ASP A 339 -16.13 31.82 -9.99
N ARG A 340 -15.59 30.79 -10.63
CA ARG A 340 -15.20 30.76 -12.04
C ARG A 340 -16.42 30.95 -12.94
N VAL A 341 -17.52 30.27 -12.63
CA VAL A 341 -18.81 30.44 -13.33
C VAL A 341 -19.36 31.85 -13.13
N LYS A 342 -19.36 32.37 -11.90
CA LYS A 342 -19.73 33.76 -11.62
C LYS A 342 -18.83 34.76 -12.36
N PHE A 343 -17.52 34.53 -12.33
CA PHE A 343 -16.55 35.38 -13.02
C PHE A 343 -16.86 35.43 -14.55
N TRP A 344 -17.06 34.23 -15.15
CA TRP A 344 -17.42 34.16 -16.58
C TRP A 344 -18.82 34.71 -16.84
N ALA A 345 -19.78 34.50 -15.96
CA ALA A 345 -21.11 35.09 -16.07
C ALA A 345 -21.04 36.64 -15.96
N VAL A 346 -20.24 37.16 -15.02
CA VAL A 346 -20.02 38.60 -14.87
C VAL A 346 -19.25 39.17 -16.07
N ALA A 347 -18.21 38.46 -16.54
CA ALA A 347 -17.45 38.87 -17.73
C ALA A 347 -18.31 38.86 -18.99
N VAL A 348 -19.20 37.88 -19.12
CA VAL A 348 -20.18 37.81 -20.23
C VAL A 348 -21.22 38.91 -20.09
N VAL A 349 -21.74 39.14 -18.86
CA VAL A 349 -22.68 40.26 -18.61
C VAL A 349 -22.01 41.61 -18.91
N ALA A 350 -20.75 41.79 -18.46
CA ALA A 350 -19.97 42.99 -18.79
C ALA A 350 -19.74 43.14 -20.32
N GLY A 351 -19.41 42.01 -20.98
CA GLY A 351 -19.28 41.97 -22.45
C GLY A 351 -20.59 42.29 -23.18
N LEU A 352 -21.71 41.74 -22.67
CA LEU A 352 -23.04 42.06 -23.22
C LEU A 352 -23.45 43.52 -22.98
N LEU A 353 -23.09 44.07 -21.79
CA LEU A 353 -23.31 45.49 -21.51
C LEU A 353 -22.49 46.39 -22.43
N LEU A 354 -21.23 46.02 -22.70
CA LEU A 354 -20.39 46.72 -23.67
C LEU A 354 -20.95 46.63 -25.10
N ILE A 355 -21.47 45.47 -25.48
CA ILE A 355 -22.15 45.28 -26.76
C ILE A 355 -23.45 46.09 -26.80
N LEU A 356 -24.22 46.09 -25.70
CA LEU A 356 -25.47 46.88 -25.58
C LEU A 356 -25.19 48.38 -25.68
N VAL A 357 -24.14 48.87 -25.00
CA VAL A 357 -23.66 50.25 -25.10
C VAL A 357 -23.20 50.57 -26.54
N GLY A 358 -22.45 49.64 -27.14
CA GLY A 358 -22.07 49.76 -28.56
C GLY A 358 -23.27 49.75 -29.53
N LEU A 359 -24.30 48.96 -29.18
CA LEU A 359 -25.55 48.90 -29.99
C LEU A 359 -26.48 50.07 -29.76
N LEU A 360 -26.52 50.63 -28.52
CA LEU A 360 -27.20 51.89 -28.24
C LEU A 360 -26.56 53.08 -29.00
N ILE A 361 -25.25 52.99 -29.18
CA ILE A 361 -24.49 53.98 -29.98
C ILE A 361 -24.68 53.76 -31.50
N SER A 362 -24.95 52.58 -31.96
CA SER A 362 -24.98 52.20 -33.39
C SER A 362 -26.35 51.97 -34.01
N ASN A 363 -27.46 52.30 -33.32
CA ASN A 363 -28.84 52.23 -33.88
C ASN A 363 -29.52 50.83 -33.99
N VAL A 364 -30.57 50.68 -33.22
CA VAL A 364 -31.91 50.08 -33.43
C VAL A 364 -32.06 48.75 -34.25
N LYS A 365 -31.12 48.30 -35.01
CA LYS A 365 -31.29 47.15 -35.93
C LYS A 365 -30.99 45.75 -35.34
N ARG A 366 -30.70 45.61 -34.05
CA ARG A 366 -30.19 44.31 -33.53
C ARG A 366 -30.93 43.68 -32.33
N LYS A 367 -32.16 44.11 -32.02
CA LYS A 367 -32.97 43.49 -30.95
C LYS A 367 -33.16 41.95 -31.11
N ALA A 368 -33.24 41.49 -32.36
CA ALA A 368 -33.39 40.05 -32.63
C ALA A 368 -32.11 39.24 -32.31
N LYS A 369 -30.92 39.82 -32.59
CA LYS A 369 -29.64 39.14 -32.36
C LYS A 369 -29.25 39.06 -30.88
N THR A 370 -29.74 40.05 -30.07
CA THR A 370 -29.52 40.06 -28.63
C THR A 370 -30.32 38.96 -27.90
N ASN A 371 -31.54 38.67 -28.41
CA ASN A 371 -32.36 37.59 -27.86
C ASN A 371 -31.74 36.19 -28.12
N GLU A 372 -31.12 36.00 -29.27
CA GLU A 372 -30.44 34.76 -29.61
C GLU A 372 -29.20 34.55 -28.72
N GLN A 373 -28.48 35.65 -28.40
CA GLN A 373 -27.33 35.59 -27.49
C GLN A 373 -27.72 35.28 -26.03
N LEU A 374 -28.87 35.82 -25.58
CA LEU A 374 -29.40 35.51 -24.23
C LEU A 374 -29.83 34.05 -24.10
N THR A 375 -30.40 33.47 -25.15
CA THR A 375 -30.83 32.08 -25.17
C THR A 375 -29.64 31.13 -25.09
N ASN A 376 -28.55 31.46 -25.79
CA ASN A 376 -27.31 30.68 -25.75
C ASN A 376 -26.61 30.76 -24.38
N LEU A 377 -26.67 31.95 -23.72
CA LEU A 377 -26.10 32.11 -22.37
C LEU A 377 -26.85 31.27 -21.33
N ASN A 378 -28.18 31.22 -21.42
CA ASN A 378 -29.01 30.40 -20.55
C ASN A 378 -28.74 28.89 -20.77
N ALA A 379 -28.51 28.49 -22.03
CA ALA A 379 -28.11 27.10 -22.33
C ALA A 379 -26.73 26.75 -21.74
N GLU A 380 -25.79 27.72 -21.77
CA GLU A 380 -24.45 27.54 -21.18
C GLU A 380 -24.50 27.43 -19.62
N VAL A 381 -25.29 28.30 -18.97
CA VAL A 381 -25.51 28.25 -17.51
C VAL A 381 -26.22 26.95 -17.10
N SER A 382 -27.20 26.48 -17.93
CA SER A 382 -27.83 25.18 -17.67
C SER A 382 -26.82 24.02 -17.75
N ARG A 383 -25.94 24.07 -18.74
CA ARG A 383 -24.90 23.04 -18.93
C ARG A 383 -23.87 23.03 -17.79
N GLN A 384 -23.52 24.20 -17.25
CA GLN A 384 -22.64 24.32 -16.09
C GLN A 384 -23.31 23.83 -14.81
N LYS A 385 -24.62 24.06 -14.64
CA LYS A 385 -25.41 23.50 -13.54
C LYS A 385 -25.42 21.96 -13.58
N ASP A 386 -25.65 21.39 -14.77
CA ASP A 386 -25.63 19.92 -14.94
C ASP A 386 -24.26 19.34 -14.64
N ASN A 387 -23.18 20.10 -14.88
CA ASN A 387 -21.82 19.65 -14.54
C ASN A 387 -21.57 19.69 -13.03
N LEU A 388 -22.14 20.66 -12.33
CA LEU A 388 -22.06 20.78 -10.87
C LEU A 388 -22.84 19.64 -10.18
N ASP A 389 -24.02 19.31 -10.68
CA ASP A 389 -24.85 18.21 -10.19
C ASP A 389 -24.14 16.85 -10.40
N ARG A 390 -23.40 16.69 -11.52
CA ARG A 390 -22.57 15.48 -11.74
C ARG A 390 -21.43 15.35 -10.73
N ILE A 391 -20.80 16.47 -10.39
CA ILE A 391 -19.71 16.46 -9.40
C ILE A 391 -20.26 16.10 -8.01
N ASN A 392 -21.42 16.65 -7.64
CA ASN A 392 -22.07 16.30 -6.38
C ASN A 392 -22.45 14.82 -6.30
N HIS A 393 -22.98 14.27 -7.40
CA HIS A 393 -23.34 12.84 -7.44
C HIS A 393 -22.11 11.93 -7.30
N HIS A 394 -20.99 12.31 -7.95
CA HIS A 394 -19.72 11.58 -7.79
C HIS A 394 -19.16 11.66 -6.37
N LEU A 395 -19.43 12.73 -5.67
CA LEU A 395 -19.07 12.92 -4.26
C LEU A 395 -19.84 11.99 -3.34
N GLU A 396 -21.14 11.81 -3.56
CA GLU A 396 -21.97 10.88 -2.81
C GLU A 396 -21.51 9.43 -3.02
N GLU A 397 -21.13 9.06 -4.26
CA GLU A 397 -20.57 7.75 -4.56
C GLU A 397 -19.28 7.48 -3.77
N ILE A 398 -18.37 8.46 -3.70
CA ILE A 398 -17.12 8.33 -2.93
C ILE A 398 -17.38 8.16 -1.43
N ILE A 399 -18.35 8.89 -0.89
CA ILE A 399 -18.74 8.76 0.53
C ILE A 399 -19.31 7.37 0.82
N ASP A 400 -20.15 6.86 -0.09
CA ASP A 400 -20.78 5.54 0.07
C ASP A 400 -19.73 4.41 -0.01
N GLU A 401 -18.79 4.52 -0.95
CA GLU A 401 -17.65 3.60 -1.09
C GLU A 401 -16.79 3.59 0.18
N ARG A 402 -16.47 4.76 0.72
CA ARG A 402 -15.69 4.91 1.96
C ARG A 402 -16.37 4.29 3.17
N THR A 403 -17.69 4.40 3.23
CA THR A 403 -18.48 3.81 4.32
C THR A 403 -18.47 2.28 4.24
N LYS A 404 -18.60 1.71 3.04
CA LYS A 404 -18.49 0.25 2.81
C LYS A 404 -17.12 -0.29 3.22
N ASP A 405 -16.07 0.44 2.89
CA ASP A 405 -14.70 0.08 3.24
C ASP A 405 -14.46 -0.01 4.75
N LEU A 406 -15.05 0.91 5.51
CA LEU A 406 -15.01 0.89 6.98
C LEU A 406 -15.67 -0.36 7.56
N GLN A 407 -16.80 -0.76 7.00
CA GLN A 407 -17.51 -1.96 7.43
C GLN A 407 -16.68 -3.23 7.18
N ILE A 408 -16.01 -3.30 6.03
CA ILE A 408 -15.13 -4.44 5.68
C ILE A 408 -13.96 -4.56 6.65
N LYS A 409 -13.32 -3.43 7.02
CA LYS A 409 -12.23 -3.41 8.01
C LYS A 409 -12.64 -3.94 9.36
N ASN A 410 -13.78 -3.48 9.87
CA ASN A 410 -14.29 -3.93 11.15
C ASN A 410 -14.62 -5.42 11.17
N LYS A 411 -15.17 -5.94 10.05
CA LYS A 411 -15.46 -7.37 9.92
C LYS A 411 -14.17 -8.20 9.98
N LYS A 412 -13.14 -7.80 9.24
CA LYS A 412 -11.84 -8.50 9.24
C LYS A 412 -11.17 -8.51 10.61
N LEU A 413 -11.19 -7.38 11.31
CA LEU A 413 -10.65 -7.30 12.67
C LEU A 413 -11.33 -8.31 13.61
N SER A 414 -12.64 -8.45 13.48
CA SER A 414 -13.41 -9.45 14.23
C SER A 414 -13.06 -10.89 13.87
N GLU A 415 -12.87 -11.17 12.57
CA GLU A 415 -12.48 -12.48 12.07
C GLU A 415 -11.09 -12.89 12.57
N TYR A 416 -10.13 -11.97 12.53
CA TYR A 416 -8.78 -12.21 13.06
C TYR A 416 -8.77 -12.46 14.57
N SER A 417 -9.53 -11.67 15.33
CA SER A 417 -9.68 -11.89 16.78
C SER A 417 -10.27 -13.27 17.11
N SER A 418 -11.29 -13.68 16.35
CA SER A 418 -11.91 -15.00 16.48
C SER A 418 -10.93 -16.12 16.14
N TYR A 419 -10.19 -15.97 15.03
CA TYR A 419 -9.18 -16.91 14.59
C TYR A 419 -8.09 -17.14 15.64
N LEU A 420 -7.50 -16.06 16.16
CA LEU A 420 -6.49 -16.13 17.21
C LEU A 420 -7.00 -16.89 18.44
N SER A 421 -8.22 -16.54 18.89
CA SER A 421 -8.84 -17.22 20.04
C SER A 421 -8.98 -18.73 19.82
N HIS A 422 -9.27 -19.13 18.58
CA HIS A 422 -9.38 -20.55 18.20
C HIS A 422 -8.02 -21.25 18.19
N GLN A 423 -7.00 -20.61 17.64
CA GLN A 423 -5.66 -21.18 17.48
C GLN A 423 -4.92 -21.38 18.82
N ILE A 424 -5.17 -20.45 19.77
CA ILE A 424 -4.52 -20.53 21.11
C ILE A 424 -5.23 -21.57 22.02
N ARG A 425 -6.50 -21.83 21.80
CA ARG A 425 -7.30 -22.71 22.70
C ARG A 425 -6.75 -24.13 22.80
N GLY A 426 -6.27 -24.71 21.69
CA GLY A 426 -5.72 -26.06 21.64
C GLY A 426 -4.44 -26.20 22.49
N PRO A 427 -3.42 -25.42 22.17
CA PRO A 427 -2.17 -25.42 22.94
C PRO A 427 -2.36 -25.10 24.43
N ILE A 428 -3.27 -24.18 24.78
CA ILE A 428 -3.62 -23.90 26.19
C ILE A 428 -4.26 -25.14 26.87
N ALA A 429 -5.13 -25.85 26.16
CA ALA A 429 -5.73 -27.07 26.67
C ALA A 429 -4.67 -28.17 26.91
N THR A 430 -3.72 -28.29 25.97
CA THR A 430 -2.56 -29.22 26.09
C THR A 430 -1.68 -28.86 27.28
N LEU A 431 -1.35 -27.57 27.44
CA LEU A 431 -0.61 -27.05 28.59
C LEU A 431 -1.29 -27.39 29.89
N LYS A 432 -2.62 -27.16 29.96
CA LYS A 432 -3.42 -27.50 31.15
C LYS A 432 -3.47 -29.01 31.42
N GLY A 433 -3.49 -29.84 30.36
CA GLY A 433 -3.38 -31.29 30.45
C GLY A 433 -2.03 -31.74 31.02
N LEU A 434 -0.92 -31.18 30.53
CA LEU A 434 0.42 -31.47 31.01
C LEU A 434 0.61 -31.06 32.48
N MET A 435 0.08 -29.90 32.88
CA MET A 435 0.10 -29.48 34.29
C MET A 435 -0.70 -30.43 35.21
N ASN A 436 -1.79 -31.02 34.71
CA ASN A 436 -2.53 -32.02 35.48
C ASN A 436 -1.76 -33.34 35.60
N LEU A 437 -1.12 -33.80 34.51
CA LEU A 437 -0.33 -35.03 34.49
C LEU A 437 0.91 -34.93 35.42
N GLU A 438 1.55 -33.77 35.47
CA GLU A 438 2.67 -33.50 36.40
C GLU A 438 2.15 -33.51 37.85
N LYS A 439 1.01 -32.89 38.11
CA LYS A 439 0.40 -32.83 39.44
C LYS A 439 -0.03 -34.22 39.95
N GLU A 440 -0.37 -35.13 39.05
CA GLU A 440 -0.73 -36.52 39.35
C GLU A 440 0.50 -37.46 39.41
N GLY A 441 1.70 -36.94 39.16
CA GLY A 441 2.95 -37.72 39.21
C GLY A 441 3.09 -38.75 38.07
N LEU A 442 2.35 -38.59 37.01
CA LEU A 442 2.29 -39.53 35.87
C LEU A 442 3.37 -39.29 34.81
N VAL A 443 4.12 -38.20 34.91
CA VAL A 443 5.18 -37.81 33.97
C VAL A 443 6.35 -37.22 34.72
N ASP A 444 7.58 -37.48 34.27
CA ASP A 444 8.79 -36.89 34.83
C ASP A 444 8.76 -35.37 34.74
N GLN A 445 9.12 -34.70 35.85
CA GLN A 445 9.05 -33.25 35.99
C GLN A 445 9.87 -32.51 34.94
N ALA A 446 11.07 -33.04 34.61
CA ALA A 446 11.96 -32.43 33.62
C ALA A 446 11.37 -32.52 32.20
N GLU A 447 10.76 -33.66 31.88
CA GLU A 447 10.12 -33.91 30.59
C GLU A 447 8.80 -33.09 30.44
N CYS A 448 8.06 -33.00 31.55
CA CYS A 448 6.83 -32.16 31.58
C CYS A 448 7.14 -30.68 31.38
N ILE A 449 8.13 -30.12 32.04
CA ILE A 449 8.58 -28.73 31.87
C ILE A 449 9.03 -28.47 30.44
N LYS A 450 9.74 -29.43 29.83
CA LYS A 450 10.20 -29.31 28.45
C LYS A 450 9.02 -29.27 27.47
N MET A 451 7.98 -30.11 27.66
CA MET A 451 6.76 -30.11 26.84
C MET A 451 5.90 -28.85 27.09
N MET A 452 5.83 -28.37 28.33
CA MET A 452 5.17 -27.13 28.67
C MET A 452 5.83 -25.93 27.96
N ASN A 453 7.15 -25.85 28.01
CA ASN A 453 7.90 -24.81 27.32
C ASN A 453 7.65 -24.82 25.79
N LYS A 454 7.51 -26.01 25.22
CA LYS A 454 7.14 -26.16 23.81
C LYS A 454 5.74 -25.59 23.51
N CYS A 455 4.71 -25.94 24.31
CA CYS A 455 3.36 -25.38 24.12
C CYS A 455 3.29 -23.85 24.29
N VAL A 456 4.11 -23.30 25.20
CA VAL A 456 4.20 -21.83 25.35
C VAL A 456 4.83 -21.20 24.14
N SER A 457 5.92 -21.79 23.61
CA SER A 457 6.52 -21.34 22.34
C SER A 457 5.52 -21.40 21.18
N GLU A 458 4.72 -22.47 21.11
CA GLU A 458 3.67 -22.61 20.10
C GLU A 458 2.58 -21.52 20.21
N ILE A 459 2.22 -21.08 21.41
CA ILE A 459 1.29 -19.96 21.61
C ILE A 459 1.93 -18.65 21.12
N ASP A 460 3.18 -18.40 21.51
CA ASP A 460 3.93 -17.22 21.10
C ASP A 460 4.04 -17.14 19.56
N ASP A 461 4.41 -18.25 18.92
CA ASP A 461 4.48 -18.34 17.45
C ASP A 461 3.11 -18.01 16.80
N LYS A 462 1.99 -18.52 17.38
CA LYS A 462 0.64 -18.23 16.85
C LYS A 462 0.22 -16.77 16.99
N ILE A 463 0.58 -16.14 18.09
CA ILE A 463 0.28 -14.74 18.31
C ILE A 463 1.11 -13.84 17.35
N ILE A 464 2.39 -14.19 17.12
CA ILE A 464 3.25 -13.46 16.18
C ILE A 464 2.77 -13.69 14.73
N GLU A 465 2.44 -14.95 14.34
CA GLU A 465 1.85 -15.23 13.02
C GLU A 465 0.64 -14.33 12.74
N MET A 466 -0.23 -14.18 13.73
CA MET A 466 -1.40 -13.30 13.62
C MET A 466 -0.99 -11.83 13.47
N SER A 467 0.00 -11.38 14.26
CA SER A 467 0.53 -10.02 14.12
C SER A 467 1.09 -9.78 12.73
N ASP A 468 1.82 -10.76 12.22
CA ASP A 468 2.36 -10.71 10.87
C ASP A 468 1.28 -10.76 9.79
N MET A 469 0.21 -11.53 10.01
CA MET A 469 -0.95 -11.52 9.13
C MET A 469 -1.66 -10.16 9.09
N LEU A 470 -1.65 -9.44 10.19
CA LEU A 470 -2.22 -8.09 10.25
C LEU A 470 -1.34 -7.04 9.56
N HIS A 471 -0.01 -7.30 9.46
CA HIS A 471 0.97 -6.37 8.91
C HIS A 471 1.45 -6.71 7.51
N ASP A 472 1.46 -8.00 7.12
CA ASP A 472 1.96 -8.47 5.82
C ASP A 472 1.02 -9.51 5.21
N PRO A 473 0.19 -9.11 4.31
CA PRO A 473 -0.87 -9.86 3.67
C PRO A 473 -0.44 -10.92 2.65
N VAL A 474 0.82 -10.96 2.28
CA VAL A 474 1.34 -11.97 1.33
C VAL A 474 1.39 -13.38 1.95
N LYS A 475 1.37 -13.48 3.28
CA LYS A 475 1.60 -14.73 4.02
C LYS A 475 0.34 -15.43 4.51
N THR A 476 -0.84 -14.90 4.28
CA THR A 476 -2.08 -15.44 4.83
C THR A 476 -2.97 -16.12 3.80
N SER A 477 -2.79 -17.43 3.68
CA SER A 477 -3.87 -18.34 3.31
C SER A 477 -4.25 -19.15 4.55
N LEU A 478 -5.30 -18.77 5.21
CA LEU A 478 -6.08 -19.67 6.04
C LEU A 478 -7.30 -20.11 5.27
#